data_f4ce7609f6fef76e7e11173998cc6570
#
_entry.id   f4ce7609f6fef76e7e11173998cc6570
#
_cell.length_a   1.000
_cell.length_b   1.000
_cell.length_c   1.000
_cell.angle_alpha   90.00
_cell.angle_beta   90.00
_cell.angle_gamma   90.00
#
_symmetry.space_group_name_H-M   'P 1'
#
loop_
_entity.id
_entity.type
_entity.pdbx_description
1 polymer ?
#
loop_
_entity_poly.entity_id
_entity_poly.type
_entity_poly.pdbx_seq_one_letter_code
_entity_poly.pdbx_strand_id
1 'polypeptide(L)'
;MLKLNWGPIKSLNPTFPEIQSAVRDSDKQRFALKPRDPANDASSDPADWLIRANQGHSIKVDSEALLRPIAITTPQAAEEAGADDANGEGGGEGEKVKPVPVPVPVPVPETVVHGTYFAFWPSIVASGGLKRMGRNHVHCSTGLPGDDESVVSGMRKDAELLVYVDVERSIREAGMKWWVSENGVVLTEGVDEGGEEGLVPARFFREVVGRRKDVGVLWRDGEWVADLPEGLKVVVPVGKGGRGGRGRGGRRGGGRGGRGGMEV
;
A
#
# COMPACT_ATOMS: atom_id res chain seq x y z
N MET A 1 -26.65 0.28 -15.49
CA MET A 1 -26.83 0.73 -14.10
C MET A 1 -25.89 -0.06 -13.22
N LEU A 2 -24.89 0.60 -12.60
CA LEU A 2 -23.91 -0.05 -11.74
C LEU A 2 -24.55 -0.40 -10.39
N LYS A 3 -24.61 -1.70 -10.05
CA LYS A 3 -25.14 -2.16 -8.75
C LYS A 3 -24.03 -2.12 -7.70
N LEU A 4 -24.12 -1.20 -6.77
CA LEU A 4 -23.23 -1.12 -5.61
C LEU A 4 -23.76 -2.04 -4.49
N ASN A 5 -22.95 -3.05 -4.11
CA ASN A 5 -23.36 -4.04 -3.08
C ASN A 5 -22.88 -3.69 -1.67
N TRP A 6 -22.12 -2.62 -1.48
CA TRP A 6 -21.63 -2.21 -0.17
C TRP A 6 -22.67 -1.35 0.56
N GLY A 7 -23.08 -1.76 1.76
CA GLY A 7 -24.19 -1.18 2.51
C GLY A 7 -24.23 0.35 2.59
N PRO A 8 -23.09 1.04 2.95
CA PRO A 8 -23.06 2.50 3.08
C PRO A 8 -23.34 3.28 1.78
N ILE A 9 -23.14 2.66 0.61
CA ILE A 9 -23.30 3.32 -0.68
C ILE A 9 -24.34 2.65 -1.59
N LYS A 10 -25.11 1.72 -1.03
CA LYS A 10 -26.16 0.99 -1.80
C LYS A 10 -27.23 1.89 -2.40
N SER A 11 -27.48 3.02 -1.73
CA SER A 11 -28.46 4.04 -2.20
C SER A 11 -27.90 4.97 -3.26
N LEU A 12 -26.59 4.98 -3.49
CA LEU A 12 -25.97 5.77 -4.54
C LEU A 12 -26.14 5.02 -5.85
N ASN A 13 -26.71 5.72 -6.84
CA ASN A 13 -26.82 5.24 -8.21
C ASN A 13 -25.93 6.11 -9.11
N PRO A 14 -24.59 6.01 -9.01
CA PRO A 14 -23.71 6.90 -9.75
C PRO A 14 -23.84 6.64 -11.25
N THR A 15 -23.82 7.73 -12.00
CA THR A 15 -23.67 7.70 -13.45
C THR A 15 -22.22 7.46 -13.84
N PHE A 16 -21.97 7.05 -15.06
CA PHE A 16 -20.60 6.83 -15.53
C PHE A 16 -19.77 8.13 -15.55
N PRO A 17 -20.29 9.28 -16.00
CA PRO A 17 -19.58 10.57 -15.89
C PRO A 17 -19.18 10.95 -14.46
N GLU A 18 -20.02 10.66 -13.46
CA GLU A 18 -19.66 10.90 -12.04
C GLU A 18 -18.51 10.00 -11.60
N ILE A 19 -18.45 8.76 -12.06
CA ILE A 19 -17.31 7.87 -11.79
C ILE A 19 -16.05 8.37 -12.47
N GLN A 20 -16.13 8.81 -13.74
CA GLN A 20 -15.00 9.41 -14.45
C GLN A 20 -14.46 10.64 -13.71
N SER A 21 -15.36 11.54 -13.27
CA SER A 21 -14.97 12.71 -12.46
C SER A 21 -14.34 12.30 -11.14
N ALA A 22 -14.91 11.35 -10.40
CA ALA A 22 -14.37 10.87 -9.14
C ALA A 22 -12.97 10.25 -9.28
N VAL A 23 -12.70 9.57 -10.39
CA VAL A 23 -11.36 9.04 -10.68
C VAL A 23 -10.38 10.16 -11.02
N ARG A 24 -10.77 11.08 -11.91
CA ARG A 24 -9.93 12.19 -12.37
C ARG A 24 -9.60 13.18 -11.25
N ASP A 25 -10.60 13.53 -10.43
CA ASP A 25 -10.52 14.60 -9.44
C ASP A 25 -10.05 14.09 -8.06
N SER A 26 -9.66 12.80 -7.97
CA SER A 26 -9.17 12.21 -6.72
C SER A 26 -7.76 12.71 -6.39
N ASP A 27 -7.59 13.41 -5.26
CA ASP A 27 -6.29 13.90 -4.77
C ASP A 27 -5.17 12.84 -4.78
N LYS A 28 -5.53 11.59 -4.58
CA LYS A 28 -4.57 10.48 -4.43
C LYS A 28 -4.49 9.57 -5.65
N GLN A 29 -5.22 9.89 -6.72
CA GLN A 29 -5.20 9.12 -7.99
C GLN A 29 -5.20 7.59 -7.78
N ARG A 30 -6.06 7.11 -6.86
CA ARG A 30 -6.07 5.70 -6.43
C ARG A 30 -6.60 4.73 -7.45
N PHE A 31 -7.33 5.23 -8.44
CA PHE A 31 -7.95 4.44 -9.49
C PHE A 31 -7.51 4.95 -10.85
N ALA A 32 -7.39 4.03 -11.79
CA ALA A 32 -7.20 4.33 -13.21
C ALA A 32 -8.38 3.79 -14.01
N LEU A 33 -8.81 4.55 -14.99
CA LEU A 33 -9.77 4.16 -16.02
C LEU A 33 -9.05 4.07 -17.34
N LYS A 34 -9.35 3.02 -18.12
CA LYS A 34 -8.90 2.95 -19.51
C LYS A 34 -9.97 2.30 -20.38
N PRO A 35 -10.12 2.71 -21.66
CA PRO A 35 -11.00 2.01 -22.59
C PRO A 35 -10.50 0.58 -22.80
N ARG A 36 -11.44 -0.35 -23.06
CA ARG A 36 -11.13 -1.73 -23.48
C ARG A 36 -10.47 -1.73 -24.85
N ASP A 37 -11.02 -0.93 -25.75
CA ASP A 37 -10.47 -0.67 -27.07
C ASP A 37 -10.04 0.80 -27.13
N PRO A 38 -8.76 1.09 -27.48
CA PRO A 38 -8.29 2.46 -27.64
C PRO A 38 -9.11 3.32 -28.62
N ALA A 39 -9.81 2.70 -29.57
CA ALA A 39 -10.69 3.41 -30.48
C ALA A 39 -11.96 3.96 -29.81
N ASN A 40 -12.31 3.45 -28.62
CA ASN A 40 -13.50 3.82 -27.85
C ASN A 40 -13.21 4.74 -26.67
N ASP A 41 -12.18 5.56 -26.75
CA ASP A 41 -11.76 6.48 -25.69
C ASP A 41 -12.80 7.57 -25.37
N ALA A 42 -13.67 7.90 -26.32
CA ALA A 42 -14.78 8.84 -26.18
C ALA A 42 -16.12 8.18 -25.82
N SER A 43 -16.15 6.86 -25.60
CA SER A 43 -17.41 6.16 -25.31
C SER A 43 -18.00 6.59 -23.97
N SER A 44 -19.32 6.80 -23.93
CA SER A 44 -20.09 7.03 -22.71
C SER A 44 -20.66 5.75 -22.11
N ASP A 45 -20.48 4.58 -22.76
CA ASP A 45 -20.92 3.30 -22.23
C ASP A 45 -19.91 2.76 -21.20
N PRO A 46 -20.29 2.52 -19.95
CA PRO A 46 -19.41 1.90 -18.95
C PRO A 46 -18.84 0.55 -19.35
N ALA A 47 -19.53 -0.19 -20.25
CA ALA A 47 -19.09 -1.51 -20.71
C ALA A 47 -17.81 -1.44 -21.55
N ASP A 48 -17.52 -0.29 -22.16
CA ASP A 48 -16.32 -0.07 -22.97
C ASP A 48 -15.08 0.30 -22.10
N TRP A 49 -15.25 0.40 -20.79
CA TRP A 49 -14.19 0.84 -19.90
C TRP A 49 -13.76 -0.24 -18.89
N LEU A 50 -12.51 -0.15 -18.49
CA LEU A 50 -11.92 -0.90 -17.39
C LEU A 50 -11.51 0.08 -16.28
N ILE A 51 -11.79 -0.31 -15.03
CA ILE A 51 -11.31 0.40 -13.85
C ILE A 51 -10.43 -0.52 -13.02
N ARG A 52 -9.32 0.01 -12.50
CA ARG A 52 -8.48 -0.70 -11.54
C ARG A 52 -8.06 0.22 -10.39
N ALA A 53 -7.73 -0.37 -9.25
CA ALA A 53 -6.99 0.31 -8.21
C ALA A 53 -5.50 0.36 -8.59
N ASN A 54 -4.82 1.50 -8.36
CA ASN A 54 -3.40 1.66 -8.62
C ASN A 54 -2.54 1.08 -7.50
N GLN A 55 -3.11 0.92 -6.30
CA GLN A 55 -2.42 0.40 -5.11
C GLN A 55 -3.42 0.00 -4.00
N GLY A 56 -2.92 -0.65 -2.94
CA GLY A 56 -3.71 -0.98 -1.75
C GLY A 56 -4.56 -2.24 -1.88
N HIS A 57 -4.19 -3.15 -2.78
CA HIS A 57 -4.89 -4.41 -3.01
C HIS A 57 -4.85 -5.30 -1.76
N SER A 58 -6.01 -5.88 -1.42
CA SER A 58 -6.16 -6.94 -0.41
C SER A 58 -6.32 -8.33 -1.02
N ILE A 59 -6.52 -8.40 -2.34
CA ILE A 59 -6.46 -9.63 -3.11
C ILE A 59 -5.04 -9.84 -3.63
N LYS A 60 -4.61 -11.09 -3.77
CA LYS A 60 -3.28 -11.38 -4.32
C LYS A 60 -3.21 -10.91 -5.77
N VAL A 61 -2.25 -10.06 -6.08
CA VAL A 61 -1.97 -9.53 -7.42
C VAL A 61 -0.50 -9.75 -7.74
N ASP A 62 -0.20 -9.87 -9.01
CA ASP A 62 1.18 -9.92 -9.48
C ASP A 62 1.76 -8.49 -9.49
N SER A 63 2.70 -8.24 -8.60
CA SER A 63 3.32 -6.92 -8.44
C SER A 63 4.19 -6.56 -9.64
N GLU A 64 4.88 -7.53 -10.24
CA GLU A 64 5.78 -7.31 -11.37
C GLU A 64 5.00 -6.93 -12.65
N ALA A 65 3.79 -7.47 -12.81
CA ALA A 65 2.93 -7.14 -13.94
C ALA A 65 2.21 -5.78 -13.81
N LEU A 66 2.06 -5.26 -12.59
CA LEU A 66 1.24 -4.06 -12.31
C LEU A 66 2.03 -2.83 -11.92
N LEU A 67 3.24 -2.98 -11.40
CA LEU A 67 4.02 -1.93 -10.77
C LEU A 67 5.37 -1.79 -11.48
N ARG A 68 5.96 -0.59 -11.41
CA ARG A 68 7.30 -0.36 -11.94
C ARG A 68 8.33 -0.72 -10.86
N PRO A 69 9.29 -1.61 -11.14
CA PRO A 69 10.30 -1.99 -10.17
C PRO A 69 11.25 -0.82 -9.87
N ILE A 70 11.68 -0.73 -8.61
CA ILE A 70 12.77 0.15 -8.20
C ILE A 70 14.07 -0.65 -8.27
N ALA A 71 15.08 -0.09 -8.93
CA ALA A 71 16.40 -0.70 -9.02
C ALA A 71 17.49 0.30 -8.66
N ILE A 72 18.60 -0.23 -8.14
CA ILE A 72 19.81 0.54 -7.93
C ILE A 72 20.45 0.75 -9.30
N THR A 73 20.33 1.95 -9.85
CA THR A 73 20.96 2.32 -11.13
C THR A 73 22.41 2.72 -10.86
N THR A 74 23.35 1.97 -11.41
CA THR A 74 24.72 2.47 -11.56
C THR A 74 24.74 3.48 -12.71
N PRO A 75 25.57 4.54 -12.67
CA PRO A 75 25.59 5.58 -13.72
C PRO A 75 25.80 5.07 -15.15
N GLN A 76 26.34 3.87 -15.33
CA GLN A 76 26.58 3.24 -16.62
C GLN A 76 25.35 2.57 -17.27
N ALA A 77 24.32 2.22 -16.50
CA ALA A 77 23.14 1.55 -17.04
C ALA A 77 22.10 2.53 -17.64
N ALA A 78 22.27 3.82 -17.44
CA ALA A 78 21.39 4.85 -18.01
C ALA A 78 21.68 5.16 -19.50
N GLU A 79 22.87 4.85 -19.99
CA GLU A 79 23.26 5.13 -21.39
C GLU A 79 22.88 3.98 -22.34
N GLU A 80 22.72 2.75 -21.85
CA GLU A 80 22.38 1.60 -22.70
C GLU A 80 20.87 1.40 -22.95
N ALA A 81 20.01 2.06 -22.19
CA ALA A 81 18.55 1.97 -22.37
C ALA A 81 17.99 2.85 -23.51
N GLY A 82 18.84 3.62 -24.18
CA GLY A 82 18.49 4.57 -25.23
C GLY A 82 18.86 4.19 -26.67
N ALA A 83 19.49 3.05 -26.91
CA ALA A 83 19.96 2.67 -28.22
C ALA A 83 19.63 1.22 -28.58
N ASP A 84 18.39 0.96 -28.97
CA ASP A 84 18.14 -0.14 -29.93
C ASP A 84 17.04 0.31 -30.89
N ASP A 85 17.50 0.88 -31.97
CA ASP A 85 16.72 1.24 -33.15
C ASP A 85 16.72 0.07 -34.14
N ALA A 86 15.58 -0.06 -34.77
CA ALA A 86 15.22 -0.92 -35.86
C ALA A 86 16.34 -1.39 -36.81
N ASN A 87 16.52 -2.71 -36.94
CA ASN A 87 16.45 -3.35 -38.25
C ASN A 87 16.48 -4.88 -38.11
N GLY A 88 15.54 -5.56 -38.73
CA GLY A 88 15.49 -7.02 -38.78
C GLY A 88 14.22 -7.52 -39.48
N GLU A 89 14.24 -7.43 -40.82
CA GLU A 89 13.29 -8.18 -41.67
C GLU A 89 13.54 -9.68 -41.54
N GLY A 90 12.49 -10.43 -41.17
CA GLY A 90 12.50 -11.90 -41.14
C GLY A 90 11.10 -12.43 -41.05
N GLY A 91 10.56 -12.89 -42.20
CA GLY A 91 9.25 -13.50 -42.31
C GLY A 91 9.11 -14.80 -41.54
N GLY A 92 7.96 -14.99 -40.90
CA GLY A 92 7.52 -16.22 -40.26
C GLY A 92 6.12 -15.99 -39.70
N GLU A 93 5.10 -16.59 -40.34
CA GLU A 93 3.73 -16.62 -39.84
C GLU A 93 3.68 -17.53 -38.61
N GLY A 94 3.74 -16.95 -37.45
CA GLY A 94 3.42 -17.54 -36.16
C GLY A 94 2.65 -16.48 -35.38
N GLU A 95 1.57 -16.90 -34.74
CA GLU A 95 0.70 -16.07 -33.90
C GLU A 95 1.56 -15.18 -32.99
N LYS A 96 1.68 -13.90 -33.36
CA LYS A 96 2.51 -12.92 -32.63
C LYS A 96 1.80 -12.59 -31.32
N VAL A 97 2.11 -13.35 -30.27
CA VAL A 97 1.91 -12.89 -28.90
C VAL A 97 2.70 -11.57 -28.79
N LYS A 98 1.98 -10.44 -28.75
CA LYS A 98 2.61 -9.13 -28.52
C LYS A 98 3.37 -9.21 -27.20
N PRO A 99 4.67 -8.93 -27.16
CA PRO A 99 5.41 -8.91 -25.91
C PRO A 99 4.74 -7.91 -24.97
N VAL A 100 4.39 -8.38 -23.78
CA VAL A 100 3.90 -7.51 -22.69
C VAL A 100 5.06 -6.56 -22.38
N PRO A 101 4.87 -5.24 -22.45
CA PRO A 101 5.93 -4.30 -22.15
C PRO A 101 6.46 -4.55 -20.74
N VAL A 102 7.73 -4.92 -20.61
CA VAL A 102 8.38 -5.05 -19.31
C VAL A 102 8.49 -3.66 -18.70
N PRO A 103 7.97 -3.41 -17.50
CA PRO A 103 8.04 -2.08 -16.89
C PRO A 103 9.49 -1.64 -16.72
N VAL A 104 9.83 -0.46 -17.24
CA VAL A 104 11.17 0.11 -17.10
C VAL A 104 11.44 0.41 -15.63
N PRO A 105 12.57 -0.10 -15.06
CA PRO A 105 12.94 0.18 -13.68
C PRO A 105 13.11 1.69 -13.43
N VAL A 106 12.76 2.11 -12.21
CA VAL A 106 12.98 3.49 -11.76
C VAL A 106 14.10 3.52 -10.71
N PRO A 107 14.87 4.62 -10.62
CA PRO A 107 15.92 4.77 -9.60
C PRO A 107 15.31 4.76 -8.20
N VAL A 108 16.13 4.44 -7.19
CA VAL A 108 15.74 4.54 -5.78
C VAL A 108 15.41 6.00 -5.45
N PRO A 109 14.21 6.31 -4.95
CA PRO A 109 13.89 7.67 -4.52
C PRO A 109 14.76 8.11 -3.35
N GLU A 110 15.17 9.38 -3.34
CA GLU A 110 15.99 9.96 -2.25
C GLU A 110 15.31 9.83 -0.88
N THR A 111 14.00 10.00 -0.85
CA THR A 111 13.19 9.87 0.35
C THR A 111 12.13 8.79 0.17
N VAL A 112 12.12 7.82 1.10
CA VAL A 112 11.05 6.85 1.23
C VAL A 112 10.60 6.82 2.68
N VAL A 113 9.34 7.21 2.93
CA VAL A 113 8.82 7.41 4.28
C VAL A 113 7.45 6.75 4.46
N HIS A 114 7.30 6.01 5.57
CA HIS A 114 6.03 5.44 6.01
C HIS A 114 5.44 6.29 7.14
N GLY A 115 4.21 6.74 7.00
CA GLY A 115 3.49 7.48 8.04
C GLY A 115 2.59 6.60 8.87
N THR A 116 2.76 6.63 10.18
CA THR A 116 1.98 5.86 11.15
C THR A 116 1.55 6.71 12.34
N TYR A 117 1.15 6.08 13.45
CA TYR A 117 0.69 6.75 14.67
C TYR A 117 1.50 6.28 15.86
N PHE A 118 1.66 7.13 16.86
CA PHE A 118 2.34 6.77 18.11
C PHE A 118 1.79 5.50 18.75
N ALA A 119 0.46 5.30 18.64
CA ALA A 119 -0.21 4.12 19.18
C ALA A 119 0.28 2.79 18.61
N PHE A 120 0.84 2.78 17.39
CA PHE A 120 1.32 1.56 16.74
C PHE A 120 2.83 1.35 16.86
N TRP A 121 3.56 2.34 17.35
CA TRP A 121 5.01 2.26 17.47
C TRP A 121 5.47 1.06 18.33
N PRO A 122 4.91 0.82 19.52
CA PRO A 122 5.30 -0.35 20.32
C PRO A 122 5.12 -1.68 19.58
N SER A 123 4.05 -1.80 18.78
CA SER A 123 3.80 -3.01 17.98
C SER A 123 4.78 -3.16 16.82
N ILE A 124 5.21 -2.05 16.22
CA ILE A 124 6.22 -2.04 15.14
C ILE A 124 7.57 -2.49 15.70
N VAL A 125 7.97 -1.99 16.85
CA VAL A 125 9.21 -2.40 17.53
C VAL A 125 9.13 -3.89 17.92
N ALA A 126 8.05 -4.30 18.56
CA ALA A 126 7.85 -5.69 19.00
C ALA A 126 7.84 -6.71 17.85
N SER A 127 7.37 -6.32 16.66
CA SER A 127 7.41 -7.16 15.46
C SER A 127 8.71 -7.07 14.67
N GLY A 128 9.68 -6.26 15.12
CA GLY A 128 10.94 -6.05 14.45
C GLY A 128 10.86 -5.22 13.17
N GLY A 129 9.73 -4.53 12.88
CA GLY A 129 9.61 -3.69 11.70
C GLY A 129 8.17 -3.40 11.25
N LEU A 130 8.03 -2.82 10.05
CA LEU A 130 6.73 -2.53 9.44
C LEU A 130 6.18 -3.76 8.73
N LYS A 131 4.93 -4.12 9.01
CA LYS A 131 4.20 -5.22 8.36
C LYS A 131 3.22 -4.73 7.30
N ARG A 132 3.05 -5.49 6.23
CA ARG A 132 2.03 -5.23 5.20
C ARG A 132 0.59 -5.35 5.72
N MET A 133 0.39 -5.99 6.87
CA MET A 133 -0.91 -6.25 7.48
C MET A 133 -1.84 -7.03 6.53
N GLY A 134 -3.11 -6.62 6.39
CA GLY A 134 -4.08 -7.25 5.49
C GLY A 134 -3.99 -6.82 4.01
N ARG A 135 -2.84 -6.30 3.56
CA ARG A 135 -2.58 -5.87 2.18
C ARG A 135 -1.42 -6.65 1.58
N ASN A 136 -1.21 -6.53 0.27
CA ASN A 136 -0.06 -7.14 -0.37
C ASN A 136 1.24 -6.39 -0.07
N HIS A 137 1.16 -5.07 0.21
CA HIS A 137 2.33 -4.21 0.33
C HIS A 137 2.31 -3.33 1.57
N VAL A 138 3.48 -3.02 2.10
CA VAL A 138 3.73 -1.82 2.90
C VAL A 138 3.74 -0.63 1.94
N HIS A 139 3.10 0.47 2.34
CA HIS A 139 2.94 1.67 1.51
C HIS A 139 3.80 2.79 2.07
N CYS A 140 4.64 3.35 1.24
CA CYS A 140 5.49 4.49 1.58
C CYS A 140 5.24 5.65 0.60
N SER A 141 5.71 6.82 0.96
CA SER A 141 5.66 8.04 0.17
C SER A 141 7.07 8.48 -0.19
N THR A 142 7.22 9.22 -1.28
CA THR A 142 8.48 9.87 -1.66
C THR A 142 8.69 11.24 -1.01
N GLY A 143 7.75 11.67 -0.15
CA GLY A 143 7.79 12.95 0.56
C GLY A 143 6.62 13.06 1.52
N LEU A 144 6.51 14.20 2.21
CA LEU A 144 5.44 14.47 3.16
C LEU A 144 4.27 15.17 2.47
N PRO A 145 3.02 14.86 2.86
CA PRO A 145 1.87 15.58 2.33
C PRO A 145 1.93 17.06 2.68
N GLY A 146 2.00 17.92 1.68
CA GLY A 146 2.03 19.36 1.79
C GLY A 146 3.41 20.02 1.61
N ASP A 147 4.49 19.25 1.47
CA ASP A 147 5.82 19.80 1.21
C ASP A 147 6.00 20.12 -0.29
N ASP A 148 5.35 19.35 -1.15
CA ASP A 148 5.31 19.55 -2.60
C ASP A 148 3.95 19.10 -3.14
N GLU A 149 3.34 19.89 -4.03
CA GLU A 149 2.07 19.56 -4.67
C GLU A 149 2.18 18.31 -5.57
N SER A 150 3.38 17.99 -6.03
CA SER A 150 3.67 16.81 -6.85
C SER A 150 3.70 15.51 -6.05
N VAL A 151 3.82 15.57 -4.71
CA VAL A 151 3.88 14.38 -3.85
C VAL A 151 2.49 13.79 -3.64
N VAL A 152 2.12 12.84 -4.49
CA VAL A 152 0.95 11.98 -4.24
C VAL A 152 1.32 10.97 -3.16
N SER A 153 1.02 11.32 -1.92
CA SER A 153 1.40 10.52 -0.76
C SER A 153 0.49 9.31 -0.55
N GLY A 154 1.09 8.13 -0.42
CA GLY A 154 0.46 6.94 0.15
C GLY A 154 0.10 7.11 1.63
N MET A 155 0.68 8.13 2.27
CA MET A 155 0.55 8.45 3.69
C MET A 155 -0.78 9.13 4.02
N ARG A 156 -1.21 9.00 5.27
CA ARG A 156 -2.37 9.71 5.80
C ARG A 156 -1.98 11.14 6.21
N LYS A 157 -2.88 12.09 5.94
CA LYS A 157 -2.67 13.51 6.34
C LYS A 157 -2.51 13.69 7.86
N ASP A 158 -3.06 12.77 8.66
CA ASP A 158 -3.07 12.75 10.12
C ASP A 158 -2.01 11.82 10.74
N ALA A 159 -1.05 11.32 9.96
CA ALA A 159 0.07 10.55 10.49
C ALA A 159 0.85 11.37 11.54
N GLU A 160 1.23 10.71 12.63
CA GLU A 160 1.90 11.32 13.78
C GLU A 160 3.39 11.00 13.81
N LEU A 161 3.76 9.82 13.33
CA LEU A 161 5.11 9.28 13.32
C LEU A 161 5.56 8.98 11.89
N LEU A 162 6.80 9.33 11.59
CA LEU A 162 7.45 9.12 10.28
C LEU A 162 8.57 8.11 10.44
N VAL A 163 8.52 7.07 9.62
CA VAL A 163 9.56 6.04 9.52
C VAL A 163 10.22 6.18 8.15
N TYR A 164 11.41 6.74 8.11
CA TYR A 164 12.23 6.82 6.91
C TYR A 164 12.95 5.50 6.70
N VAL A 165 12.89 4.97 5.48
CA VAL A 165 13.43 3.65 5.13
C VAL A 165 14.61 3.80 4.18
N ASP A 166 15.68 3.08 4.47
CA ASP A 166 16.83 2.92 3.59
C ASP A 166 16.53 1.81 2.58
N VAL A 167 15.95 2.21 1.45
CA VAL A 167 15.55 1.30 0.39
C VAL A 167 16.76 0.66 -0.28
N GLU A 168 17.81 1.44 -0.56
CA GLU A 168 19.00 0.94 -1.23
C GLU A 168 19.69 -0.15 -0.39
N ARG A 169 19.87 0.11 0.90
CA ARG A 169 20.42 -0.85 1.82
C ARG A 169 19.55 -2.12 1.91
N SER A 170 18.23 -1.98 1.94
CA SER A 170 17.31 -3.12 2.00
C SER A 170 17.35 -3.98 0.73
N ILE A 171 17.56 -3.38 -0.44
CA ILE A 171 17.78 -4.12 -1.69
C ILE A 171 19.11 -4.86 -1.65
N ARG A 172 20.21 -4.20 -1.24
CA ARG A 172 21.56 -4.77 -1.22
C ARG A 172 21.71 -5.90 -0.20
N GLU A 173 21.21 -5.71 1.01
CA GLU A 173 21.44 -6.64 2.12
C GLU A 173 20.40 -7.76 2.22
N ALA A 174 19.15 -7.50 1.82
CA ALA A 174 18.05 -8.45 1.97
C ALA A 174 17.38 -8.87 0.65
N GLY A 175 17.84 -8.35 -0.49
CA GLY A 175 17.20 -8.59 -1.78
C GLY A 175 15.74 -8.14 -1.81
N MET A 176 15.37 -7.17 -0.98
CA MET A 176 13.99 -6.70 -0.85
C MET A 176 13.54 -6.07 -2.15
N LYS A 177 12.38 -6.50 -2.66
CA LYS A 177 11.79 -5.94 -3.86
C LYS A 177 10.96 -4.70 -3.52
N TRP A 178 11.14 -3.66 -4.32
CA TRP A 178 10.42 -2.40 -4.22
C TRP A 178 9.85 -2.00 -5.57
N TRP A 179 8.72 -1.33 -5.53
CA TRP A 179 8.02 -0.85 -6.72
C TRP A 179 7.45 0.55 -6.52
N VAL A 180 7.16 1.20 -7.64
CA VAL A 180 6.36 2.43 -7.68
C VAL A 180 5.07 2.15 -8.43
N SER A 181 3.95 2.51 -7.83
CA SER A 181 2.64 2.48 -8.47
C SER A 181 2.47 3.62 -9.47
N GLU A 182 1.48 3.50 -10.36
CA GLU A 182 1.19 4.54 -11.37
C GLU A 182 0.95 5.93 -10.76
N ASN A 183 0.41 5.98 -9.54
CA ASN A 183 0.19 7.21 -8.79
C ASN A 183 1.35 7.57 -7.83
N GLY A 184 2.56 7.07 -8.05
CA GLY A 184 3.77 7.51 -7.34
C GLY A 184 3.95 6.98 -5.91
N VAL A 185 3.13 6.00 -5.47
CA VAL A 185 3.29 5.40 -4.14
C VAL A 185 4.37 4.32 -4.19
N VAL A 186 5.31 4.37 -3.26
CA VAL A 186 6.37 3.36 -3.09
C VAL A 186 5.84 2.17 -2.29
N LEU A 187 6.05 0.98 -2.80
CA LEU A 187 5.45 -0.26 -2.34
C LEU A 187 6.50 -1.35 -2.16
N THR A 188 6.36 -2.17 -1.13
CA THR A 188 7.14 -3.40 -0.97
C THR A 188 6.30 -4.50 -0.36
N GLU A 189 6.53 -5.74 -0.78
CA GLU A 189 5.97 -6.92 -0.12
C GLU A 189 6.70 -7.23 1.19
N GLY A 190 7.85 -6.59 1.42
CA GLY A 190 8.73 -6.91 2.53
C GLY A 190 9.47 -8.23 2.31
N VAL A 191 10.07 -8.73 3.37
CA VAL A 191 10.71 -10.05 3.44
C VAL A 191 10.08 -10.87 4.55
N ASP A 192 10.21 -12.19 4.46
CA ASP A 192 9.79 -13.09 5.53
C ASP A 192 10.98 -13.31 6.46
N GLU A 193 10.88 -12.79 7.67
CA GLU A 193 11.98 -12.81 8.64
C GLU A 193 11.45 -12.91 10.08
N GLY A 194 12.15 -13.66 10.92
CA GLY A 194 11.80 -13.78 12.34
C GLY A 194 10.44 -14.44 12.62
N GLY A 195 9.88 -15.19 11.67
CA GLY A 195 8.53 -15.78 11.75
C GLY A 195 7.41 -14.82 11.36
N GLU A 196 7.74 -13.63 10.88
CA GLU A 196 6.82 -12.61 10.38
C GLU A 196 6.86 -12.58 8.85
N GLU A 197 5.69 -12.54 8.22
CA GLU A 197 5.55 -12.43 6.77
C GLU A 197 5.43 -10.98 6.33
N GLY A 198 6.15 -10.64 5.25
CA GLY A 198 6.05 -9.34 4.61
C GLY A 198 6.46 -8.19 5.52
N LEU A 199 7.60 -8.35 6.17
CA LEU A 199 8.20 -7.39 7.08
C LEU A 199 9.17 -6.46 6.32
N VAL A 200 9.16 -5.17 6.66
CA VAL A 200 10.28 -4.26 6.43
C VAL A 200 11.05 -4.16 7.74
N PRO A 201 12.17 -4.90 7.89
CA PRO A 201 12.91 -4.96 9.15
C PRO A 201 13.40 -3.60 9.63
N ALA A 202 13.33 -3.38 10.95
CA ALA A 202 13.69 -2.10 11.55
C ALA A 202 15.18 -1.73 11.38
N ARG A 203 16.06 -2.70 11.09
CA ARG A 203 17.46 -2.43 10.73
C ARG A 203 17.61 -1.60 9.45
N PHE A 204 16.55 -1.51 8.63
CA PHE A 204 16.50 -0.65 7.45
C PHE A 204 15.79 0.68 7.70
N PHE A 205 15.40 0.99 8.94
CA PHE A 205 14.91 2.32 9.28
C PHE A 205 16.10 3.27 9.38
N ARG A 206 16.14 4.25 8.46
CA ARG A 206 17.15 5.31 8.49
C ARG A 206 16.91 6.24 9.66
N GLU A 207 15.66 6.63 9.89
CA GLU A 207 15.27 7.47 11.01
C GLU A 207 13.78 7.32 11.34
N VAL A 208 13.43 7.46 12.63
CA VAL A 208 12.05 7.52 13.09
C VAL A 208 11.86 8.73 13.96
N VAL A 209 10.94 9.63 13.55
CA VAL A 209 10.69 10.93 14.22
C VAL A 209 9.20 11.28 14.24
N GLY A 210 8.81 12.18 15.14
CA GLY A 210 7.48 12.76 15.16
C GLY A 210 7.25 13.72 13.98
N ARG A 211 6.04 13.71 13.40
CA ARG A 211 5.72 14.58 12.29
C ARG A 211 5.29 15.99 12.72
N ARG A 212 4.39 16.08 13.67
CA ARG A 212 3.79 17.35 14.13
C ARG A 212 4.13 17.65 15.59
N LYS A 213 4.45 16.62 16.34
CA LYS A 213 4.84 16.68 17.72
C LYS A 213 6.27 16.17 17.79
N ASP A 214 7.14 17.02 18.30
CA ASP A 214 8.52 16.62 18.56
C ASP A 214 8.54 15.58 19.69
N VAL A 215 9.02 14.41 19.37
CA VAL A 215 9.23 13.27 20.29
C VAL A 215 10.70 12.88 20.33
N GLY A 216 11.58 13.69 19.72
CA GLY A 216 12.96 13.33 19.47
C GLY A 216 13.10 12.26 18.40
N VAL A 217 14.31 11.75 18.26
CA VAL A 217 14.65 10.62 17.41
C VAL A 217 14.42 9.33 18.19
N LEU A 218 13.56 8.46 17.71
CA LEU A 218 13.25 7.17 18.36
C LEU A 218 14.12 6.03 17.82
N TRP A 219 14.53 6.15 16.55
CA TRP A 219 15.32 5.15 15.83
C TRP A 219 16.24 5.85 14.83
N ARG A 220 17.48 5.38 14.68
CA ARG A 220 18.44 5.93 13.70
C ARG A 220 19.38 4.84 13.19
N ASP A 221 19.59 4.82 11.87
CA ASP A 221 20.53 3.95 11.18
C ASP A 221 20.40 2.45 11.53
N GLY A 222 19.16 2.01 11.74
CA GLY A 222 18.84 0.63 12.06
C GLY A 222 18.88 0.30 13.55
N GLU A 223 19.13 1.28 14.41
CA GLU A 223 19.27 1.09 15.85
C GLU A 223 18.24 1.89 16.67
N TRP A 224 17.85 1.33 17.80
CA TRP A 224 17.00 1.99 18.78
C TRP A 224 17.77 3.15 19.44
N VAL A 225 17.09 4.30 19.60
CA VAL A 225 17.67 5.51 20.23
C VAL A 225 16.92 5.85 21.52
N ALA A 226 15.59 5.93 21.46
CA ALA A 226 14.78 6.31 22.61
C ALA A 226 13.36 5.74 22.52
N ASP A 227 12.69 5.65 23.65
CA ASP A 227 11.26 5.39 23.74
C ASP A 227 10.44 6.65 23.47
N LEU A 228 9.15 6.48 23.26
CA LEU A 228 8.23 7.62 23.23
C LEU A 228 8.26 8.36 24.57
N PRO A 229 8.23 9.71 24.56
CA PRO A 229 8.30 10.50 25.79
C PRO A 229 7.22 10.09 26.80
N GLU A 230 7.59 10.04 28.08
CA GLU A 230 6.64 9.82 29.17
C GLU A 230 5.54 10.90 29.15
N GLY A 231 4.30 10.49 29.43
CA GLY A 231 3.15 11.40 29.42
C GLY A 231 2.67 11.82 28.02
N LEU A 232 3.24 11.27 26.94
CA LEU A 232 2.73 11.47 25.59
C LEU A 232 1.30 10.95 25.49
N LYS A 233 0.36 11.83 25.19
CA LYS A 233 -1.02 11.43 24.95
C LYS A 233 -1.10 10.65 23.64
N VAL A 234 -1.26 9.34 23.73
CA VAL A 234 -1.37 8.42 22.59
C VAL A 234 -2.85 8.07 22.38
N VAL A 235 -3.33 8.26 21.16
CA VAL A 235 -4.72 7.95 20.79
C VAL A 235 -4.72 6.94 19.65
N VAL A 236 -5.45 5.84 19.83
CA VAL A 236 -5.68 4.89 18.76
C VAL A 236 -6.71 5.48 17.78
N PRO A 237 -6.37 5.70 16.51
CA PRO A 237 -7.28 6.28 15.54
C PRO A 237 -8.54 5.43 15.34
N VAL A 238 -9.72 6.08 15.36
CA VAL A 238 -11.01 5.41 15.17
C VAL A 238 -11.04 4.63 13.86
N GLY A 239 -11.49 3.38 13.90
CA GLY A 239 -11.61 2.50 12.73
C GLY A 239 -10.33 1.75 12.34
N LYS A 240 -9.24 1.86 13.11
CA LYS A 240 -7.96 1.20 12.86
C LYS A 240 -7.52 0.23 13.95
N GLY A 241 -8.23 0.17 15.08
CA GLY A 241 -8.10 -0.92 16.05
C GLY A 241 -8.45 -2.21 15.32
N GLY A 242 -7.51 -3.16 15.25
CA GLY A 242 -7.67 -4.42 14.54
C GLY A 242 -9.01 -5.05 14.87
N ARG A 243 -9.59 -5.75 13.93
CA ARG A 243 -10.63 -6.76 14.18
C ARG A 243 -9.98 -7.89 15.00
N GLY A 244 -9.60 -7.56 16.23
CA GLY A 244 -9.29 -8.51 17.29
C GLY A 244 -10.56 -9.30 17.53
N GLY A 245 -10.46 -10.62 17.48
CA GLY A 245 -11.52 -11.58 17.46
C GLY A 245 -12.71 -11.23 18.38
N ARG A 246 -13.87 -11.08 17.78
CA ARG A 246 -15.11 -11.27 18.50
C ARG A 246 -15.12 -12.72 18.96
N GLY A 247 -14.67 -12.94 20.20
CA GLY A 247 -14.86 -14.18 20.91
C GLY A 247 -16.36 -14.51 20.84
N ARG A 248 -16.68 -15.66 20.28
CA ARG A 248 -18.00 -16.27 20.35
C ARG A 248 -18.31 -16.46 21.83
N GLY A 249 -19.01 -15.48 22.42
CA GLY A 249 -19.66 -15.65 23.71
C GLY A 249 -20.70 -16.76 23.60
N GLY A 250 -20.38 -17.89 24.18
CA GLY A 250 -21.28 -19.03 24.28
C GLY A 250 -22.60 -18.60 24.93
N ARG A 251 -23.69 -18.69 24.20
CA ARG A 251 -25.04 -18.71 24.75
C ARG A 251 -25.14 -19.93 25.68
N ARG A 252 -25.05 -19.72 26.99
CA ARG A 252 -25.54 -20.69 27.96
C ARG A 252 -27.07 -20.68 27.87
N GLY A 253 -27.63 -21.81 27.43
CA GLY A 253 -29.03 -22.08 27.40
C GLY A 253 -29.60 -22.11 28.82
N GLY A 254 -30.61 -21.27 29.07
CA GLY A 254 -31.44 -21.34 30.25
C GLY A 254 -32.34 -22.56 30.20
N GLY A 255 -32.06 -23.57 31.01
CA GLY A 255 -32.94 -24.68 31.26
C GLY A 255 -34.11 -24.23 32.17
N ARG A 256 -35.32 -24.28 31.64
CA ARG A 256 -36.56 -24.26 32.44
C ARG A 256 -36.65 -25.59 33.17
N GLY A 257 -36.52 -25.57 34.50
CA GLY A 257 -36.91 -26.68 35.39
C GLY A 257 -38.35 -26.53 35.81
N GLY A 258 -39.13 -27.58 35.58
CA GLY A 258 -40.54 -27.66 35.86
C GLY A 258 -40.85 -27.80 37.36
N ARG A 259 -42.05 -27.35 37.69
CA ARG A 259 -42.76 -27.59 38.95
C ARG A 259 -43.10 -29.08 39.08
N GLY A 260 -42.96 -29.59 40.25
CA GLY A 260 -43.58 -30.83 40.75
C GLY A 260 -43.71 -30.76 42.29
N GLY A 261 -44.89 -30.51 42.74
CA GLY A 261 -45.24 -30.63 44.19
C GLY A 261 -45.59 -32.04 44.54
N MET A 262 -45.60 -32.33 45.80
CA MET A 262 -46.50 -33.14 46.65
C MET A 262 -45.74 -33.52 47.91
N GLU A 263 -46.27 -33.03 49.05
CA GLU A 263 -46.95 -33.75 50.11
C GLU A 263 -46.25 -35.05 50.60
N VAL A 264 -45.78 -35.05 51.77
CA VAL A 264 -46.40 -35.50 53.09
C VAL A 264 -45.53 -35.00 54.24
#